data_5c5d5f00ad183b32d45860db57803515
#
_entry.id   5c5d5f00ad183b32d45860db57803515
#
_cell.length_a   1.000
_cell.length_b   1.000
_cell.length_c   1.000
_cell.angle_alpha   90.00
_cell.angle_beta   90.00
_cell.angle_gamma   90.00
#
_symmetry.space_group_name_H-M   'P 1'
#
loop_
_entity.id
_entity.type
_entity.pdbx_description
1 polymer ?
#
loop_
_entity_poly.entity_id
_entity_poly.type
_entity_poly.pdbx_seq_one_letter_code
_entity_poly.pdbx_strand_id
1 'polypeptide(L)'
;MTETHIAYWELYPTIDHVVPIARGGNDDKSNWVTTSMLRNTAKSNWTLSELGWVLLQPGKMTAWDGFTYLFLDFIDSNSAILNDTYIKRWHRAAIGALEKT
;
A
#
# COMPACT_ATOMS: atom_id res chain seq x y z
N MET A 1 8.58 16.29 -21.12
CA MET A 1 7.58 15.77 -20.21
C MET A 1 7.84 14.29 -20.01
N THR A 2 8.00 13.86 -18.79
CA THR A 2 8.20 12.45 -18.49
C THR A 2 6.84 11.75 -18.51
N GLU A 3 6.74 10.72 -19.31
CA GLU A 3 5.53 9.91 -19.30
C GLU A 3 5.49 9.07 -18.01
N THR A 4 4.35 9.13 -17.34
CA THR A 4 4.13 8.33 -16.13
C THR A 4 3.39 7.07 -16.51
N HIS A 5 3.94 5.93 -16.11
CA HIS A 5 3.26 4.66 -16.35
C HIS A 5 1.90 4.63 -15.65
N ILE A 6 0.88 4.10 -16.34
CA ILE A 6 -0.49 4.06 -15.83
C ILE A 6 -0.58 3.37 -14.45
N ALA A 7 0.34 2.46 -14.15
CA ALA A 7 0.36 1.78 -12.86
C ALA A 7 0.50 2.75 -11.67
N TYR A 8 1.13 3.90 -11.85
CA TYR A 8 1.20 4.90 -10.79
C TYR A 8 -0.18 5.41 -10.39
N TRP A 9 -1.09 5.54 -11.35
CA TRP A 9 -2.46 5.94 -11.08
C TRP A 9 -3.28 4.79 -10.51
N GLU A 10 -3.14 3.60 -11.09
CA GLU A 10 -3.91 2.43 -10.70
C GLU A 10 -3.57 1.96 -9.28
N LEU A 11 -2.29 2.06 -8.88
CA LEU A 11 -1.81 1.63 -7.57
C LEU A 11 -1.78 2.75 -6.54
N TYR A 12 -2.11 3.98 -6.94
CA TYR A 12 -2.10 5.13 -6.04
C TYR A 12 -3.09 4.89 -4.89
N PRO A 13 -2.67 5.15 -3.63
CA PRO A 13 -3.55 4.95 -2.48
C PRO A 13 -4.68 5.97 -2.45
N THR A 14 -5.87 5.51 -2.11
CA THR A 14 -7.05 6.35 -1.95
C THR A 14 -7.90 5.81 -0.81
N ILE A 15 -8.85 6.60 -0.37
CA ILE A 15 -9.81 6.22 0.65
C ILE A 15 -11.14 5.87 -0.01
N ASP A 16 -11.70 4.73 0.37
CA ASP A 16 -13.01 4.29 -0.10
C ASP A 16 -13.94 4.07 1.09
N HIS A 17 -15.23 4.21 0.86
CA HIS A 17 -16.26 3.81 1.81
C HIS A 17 -16.53 2.32 1.65
N VAL A 18 -16.37 1.55 2.73
CA VAL A 18 -16.61 0.09 2.70
C VAL A 18 -18.03 -0.18 2.24
N VAL A 19 -19.01 0.50 2.87
CA VAL A 19 -20.39 0.53 2.39
C VAL A 19 -20.56 1.85 1.65
N PRO A 20 -20.84 1.85 0.34
CA PRO A 20 -21.00 3.09 -0.42
C PRO A 20 -22.07 3.97 0.16
N ILE A 21 -21.85 5.30 0.15
CA ILE A 21 -22.86 6.27 0.61
C ILE A 21 -24.17 6.09 -0.16
N ALA A 22 -24.08 5.85 -1.47
CA ALA A 22 -25.24 5.60 -2.32
C ALA A 22 -26.03 4.33 -1.91
N ARG A 23 -25.44 3.46 -1.11
CA ARG A 23 -26.04 2.21 -0.62
C ARG A 23 -26.35 2.26 0.87
N GLY A 24 -26.39 3.44 1.46
CA GLY A 24 -26.74 3.62 2.87
C GLY A 24 -25.54 3.67 3.81
N GLY A 25 -24.33 3.69 3.29
CA GLY A 25 -23.13 3.87 4.11
C GLY A 25 -23.04 5.27 4.70
N ASN A 26 -22.35 5.38 5.84
CA ASN A 26 -22.07 6.67 6.47
C ASN A 26 -20.71 7.20 6.06
N ASP A 27 -20.40 8.44 6.45
CA ASP A 27 -19.10 9.07 6.18
C ASP A 27 -18.20 9.09 7.42
N ASP A 28 -18.37 8.16 8.33
CA ASP A 28 -17.52 8.03 9.50
C ASP A 28 -16.24 7.23 9.16
N LYS A 29 -15.18 7.50 9.90
CA LYS A 29 -13.90 6.80 9.73
C LYS A 29 -14.04 5.28 9.85
N SER A 30 -15.02 4.82 10.62
CA SER A 30 -15.30 3.38 10.75
C SER A 30 -15.72 2.73 9.43
N ASN A 31 -16.19 3.53 8.46
CA ASN A 31 -16.58 3.08 7.12
C ASN A 31 -15.53 3.38 6.07
N TRP A 32 -14.35 3.86 6.46
CA TRP A 32 -13.27 4.18 5.52
C TRP A 32 -12.25 3.07 5.46
N VAL A 33 -11.69 2.85 4.27
CA VAL A 33 -10.60 1.91 4.05
C VAL A 33 -9.65 2.49 3.02
N THR A 34 -8.35 2.26 3.24
CA THR A 34 -7.35 2.61 2.23
C THR A 34 -7.30 1.50 1.19
N THR A 35 -7.36 1.88 -0.08
CA THR A 35 -7.30 0.96 -1.19
C THR A 35 -6.58 1.63 -2.37
N SER A 36 -6.33 0.88 -3.44
CA SER A 36 -5.77 1.44 -4.66
C SER A 36 -6.85 2.13 -5.50
N MET A 37 -6.45 3.07 -6.34
CA MET A 37 -7.36 3.72 -7.29
C MET A 37 -8.03 2.68 -8.19
N LEU A 38 -7.29 1.65 -8.61
CA LEU A 38 -7.84 0.59 -9.45
C LEU A 38 -8.99 -0.13 -8.76
N ARG A 39 -8.78 -0.57 -7.51
CA ARG A 39 -9.83 -1.27 -6.75
C ARG A 39 -11.00 -0.37 -6.41
N ASN A 40 -10.72 0.89 -6.06
CA ASN A 40 -11.77 1.87 -5.76
C ASN A 40 -12.66 2.09 -6.99
N THR A 41 -12.05 2.29 -8.15
CA THR A 41 -12.78 2.48 -9.40
C THR A 41 -13.59 1.22 -9.77
N ALA A 42 -12.99 0.05 -9.66
CA ALA A 42 -13.66 -1.21 -9.95
C ALA A 42 -14.83 -1.48 -9.01
N LYS A 43 -14.67 -1.15 -7.73
CA LYS A 43 -15.73 -1.32 -6.73
C LYS A 43 -16.92 -0.41 -6.99
N SER A 44 -16.67 0.85 -7.38
CA SER A 44 -17.72 1.84 -7.59
C SER A 44 -18.73 1.83 -6.41
N ASN A 45 -20.03 1.68 -6.67
CA ASN A 45 -21.07 1.60 -5.65
C ASN A 45 -21.50 0.19 -5.28
N TRP A 46 -20.70 -0.83 -5.66
CA TRP A 46 -20.96 -2.20 -5.27
C TRP A 46 -20.55 -2.45 -3.83
N THR A 47 -21.27 -3.31 -3.14
CA THR A 47 -20.86 -3.76 -1.82
C THR A 47 -19.80 -4.86 -1.94
N LEU A 48 -19.03 -5.09 -0.86
CA LEU A 48 -18.02 -6.14 -0.87
C LEU A 48 -18.63 -7.52 -1.12
N SER A 49 -19.80 -7.80 -0.55
CA SER A 49 -20.45 -9.09 -0.74
C SER A 49 -20.91 -9.30 -2.18
N GLU A 50 -21.38 -8.25 -2.85
CA GLU A 50 -21.77 -8.33 -4.27
C GLU A 50 -20.57 -8.64 -5.16
N LEU A 51 -19.39 -8.15 -4.80
CA LEU A 51 -18.15 -8.39 -5.54
C LEU A 51 -17.44 -9.69 -5.13
N GLY A 52 -17.86 -10.32 -4.04
CA GLY A 52 -17.16 -11.45 -3.47
C GLY A 52 -15.82 -11.08 -2.85
N TRP A 53 -15.63 -9.81 -2.48
CA TRP A 53 -14.40 -9.33 -1.87
C TRP A 53 -14.47 -9.40 -0.35
N VAL A 54 -13.33 -9.63 0.26
CA VAL A 54 -13.20 -9.71 1.71
C VAL A 54 -12.31 -8.57 2.20
N LEU A 55 -12.75 -7.87 3.24
CA LEU A 55 -11.95 -6.83 3.88
C LEU A 55 -10.83 -7.48 4.69
N LEU A 56 -9.59 -7.05 4.44
CA LEU A 56 -8.45 -7.54 5.20
C LEU A 56 -8.48 -6.98 6.62
N GLN A 57 -7.95 -7.76 7.57
CA GLN A 57 -7.82 -7.29 8.94
C GLN A 57 -6.87 -6.09 9.00
N PRO A 58 -7.19 -5.07 9.82
CA PRO A 58 -6.28 -3.93 9.99
C PRO A 58 -4.94 -4.38 10.56
N GLY A 59 -3.86 -3.87 10.00
CA GLY A 59 -2.54 -4.06 10.59
C GLY A 59 -2.37 -3.19 11.85
N LYS A 60 -1.32 -3.49 12.61
CA LYS A 60 -0.94 -2.67 13.76
C LYS A 60 0.22 -1.77 13.37
N MET A 61 0.08 -0.46 13.54
CA MET A 61 1.15 0.50 13.25
C MET A 61 2.42 0.20 14.04
N THR A 62 2.27 -0.29 15.28
CA THR A 62 3.41 -0.65 16.12
C THR A 62 4.17 -1.88 15.62
N ALA A 63 3.52 -2.73 14.83
CA ALA A 63 4.15 -3.90 14.21
C ALA A 63 4.58 -3.66 12.76
N TRP A 64 4.31 -2.48 12.24
CA TRP A 64 4.63 -2.11 10.87
C TRP A 64 6.10 -1.70 10.76
N ASP A 65 6.85 -2.35 9.90
CA ASP A 65 8.28 -2.09 9.70
C ASP A 65 8.60 -1.22 8.47
N GLY A 66 7.57 -0.69 7.82
CA GLY A 66 7.73 0.14 6.62
C GLY A 66 8.29 -0.61 5.41
N PHE A 67 8.04 -1.91 5.32
CA PHE A 67 8.60 -2.81 4.32
C PHE A 67 10.11 -3.00 4.44
N THR A 68 10.71 -2.68 5.59
CA THR A 68 12.16 -2.76 5.79
C THR A 68 12.69 -4.17 5.54
N TYR A 69 12.08 -5.19 6.12
CA TYR A 69 12.51 -6.58 5.92
C TYR A 69 12.30 -7.04 4.47
N LEU A 70 11.19 -6.67 3.86
CA LEU A 70 10.93 -7.00 2.45
C LEU A 70 12.00 -6.40 1.54
N PHE A 71 12.37 -5.15 1.79
CA PHE A 71 13.42 -4.47 1.05
C PHE A 71 14.78 -5.14 1.22
N LEU A 72 15.15 -5.50 2.45
CA LEU A 72 16.43 -6.16 2.72
C LEU A 72 16.49 -7.55 2.07
N ASP A 73 15.41 -8.32 2.13
CA ASP A 73 15.33 -9.62 1.48
C ASP A 73 15.48 -9.50 -0.03
N PHE A 74 14.84 -8.48 -0.63
CA PHE A 74 14.97 -8.22 -2.05
C PHE A 74 16.42 -7.90 -2.44
N ILE A 75 17.11 -7.08 -1.64
CA ILE A 75 18.51 -6.73 -1.88
C ILE A 75 19.40 -7.98 -1.81
N ASP A 76 19.18 -8.85 -0.83
CA ASP A 76 19.97 -10.09 -0.69
C ASP A 76 19.89 -10.96 -1.94
N SER A 77 18.72 -10.99 -2.58
CA SER A 77 18.51 -11.78 -3.80
C SER A 77 18.93 -11.03 -5.08
N ASN A 78 19.15 -9.73 -5.00
CA ASN A 78 19.43 -8.87 -6.14
C ASN A 78 20.55 -7.86 -5.82
N SER A 79 21.66 -8.35 -5.29
CA SER A 79 22.73 -7.51 -4.73
C SER A 79 23.34 -6.51 -5.74
N ALA A 80 23.27 -6.80 -7.03
CA ALA A 80 23.76 -5.88 -8.06
C ALA A 80 23.04 -4.53 -8.05
N ILE A 81 21.83 -4.47 -7.53
CA ILE A 81 21.05 -3.23 -7.43
C ILE A 81 21.71 -2.22 -6.48
N LEU A 82 22.61 -2.67 -5.58
CA LEU A 82 23.39 -1.79 -4.69
C LEU A 82 24.37 -0.88 -5.44
N ASN A 83 24.57 -1.08 -6.74
CA ASN A 83 25.36 -0.18 -7.55
C ASN A 83 24.63 1.17 -7.76
N ASP A 84 23.32 1.20 -7.57
CA ASP A 84 22.55 2.44 -7.61
C ASP A 84 22.76 3.23 -6.31
N THR A 85 23.10 4.51 -6.44
CA THR A 85 23.40 5.37 -5.29
C THR A 85 22.23 5.55 -4.35
N TYR A 86 21.01 5.69 -4.88
CA TYR A 86 19.80 5.84 -4.04
C TYR A 86 19.48 4.57 -3.28
N ILE A 87 19.54 3.43 -3.96
CA ILE A 87 19.28 2.14 -3.34
C ILE A 87 20.30 1.87 -2.23
N LYS A 88 21.56 2.19 -2.48
CA LYS A 88 22.63 2.05 -1.50
C LYS A 88 22.36 2.86 -0.24
N ARG A 89 21.86 4.10 -0.38
CA ARG A 89 21.49 4.95 0.75
C ARG A 89 20.32 4.37 1.53
N TRP A 90 19.30 3.88 0.84
CA TRP A 90 18.15 3.24 1.47
C TRP A 90 18.55 1.99 2.22
N HIS A 91 19.44 1.19 1.62
CA HIS A 91 19.95 -0.03 2.25
C HIS A 91 20.68 0.29 3.55
N ARG A 92 21.54 1.30 3.54
CA ARG A 92 22.27 1.76 4.73
C ARG A 92 21.30 2.24 5.82
N ALA A 93 20.30 3.01 5.43
CA ALA A 93 19.30 3.53 6.36
C ALA A 93 18.44 2.38 6.96
N ALA A 94 18.08 1.40 6.16
CA ALA A 94 17.32 0.24 6.62
C ALA A 94 18.09 -0.59 7.64
N ILE A 95 19.38 -0.85 7.38
CA ILE A 95 20.24 -1.55 8.34
C ILE A 95 20.38 -0.76 9.63
N GLY A 96 20.61 0.56 9.52
CA GLY A 96 20.72 1.44 10.69
C GLY A 96 19.45 1.48 11.52
N ALA A 97 18.28 1.40 10.90
CA ALA A 97 17.01 1.38 11.62
C ALA A 97 16.85 0.08 12.42
N LEU A 98 17.30 -1.06 11.90
CA LEU A 98 17.24 -2.33 12.62
C LEU A 98 18.17 -2.34 13.84
N GLU A 99 19.32 -1.68 13.75
CA GLU A 99 20.28 -1.61 14.85
C GLU A 99 19.80 -0.80 16.03
N LYS A 100 18.76 0.04 15.83
CA LYS A 100 18.20 0.91 16.86
C LYS A 100 17.04 0.30 17.63
N THR A 101 16.59 -0.87 17.23
CA THR A 101 15.45 -1.55 17.87
C THR A 101 15.87 -2.53 18.95
#